data_7a3a49e9d13f712c6249352f00d617ec
#
_entry.id   7a3a49e9d13f712c6249352f00d617ec
#
_cell.length_a   1.000
_cell.length_b   1.000
_cell.length_c   1.000
_cell.angle_alpha   90.00
_cell.angle_beta   90.00
_cell.angle_gamma   90.00
#
_symmetry.space_group_name_H-M   'P 1'
#
loop_
_entity.id
_entity.type
_entity.pdbx_description
1 polymer ?
#
loop_
_entity_poly.entity_id
_entity_poly.type
_entity_poly.pdbx_seq_one_letter_code
_entity_poly.pdbx_strand_id
1 'polypeptide(L)'
;AAAWGDIVCEVAEGKMGELSIPYTVIGEVTDQGVFEYGNVHISMDEALKAWTGTLEAVFPTVTGKEKTGEEARVEEKLYHTDAVYICDHKIGQPTVFIPVFPGTNCEYDSTKAFERAGAKVVTRVFKNLSPEDIRQSVEEYKKEIAKAQIVMFPGGFSAGDEPEGSAKFFATVFRNAVIKEEVEKLLNERDGLMLGICNGIQALI
;
A
#
# COMPACT_ATOMS: atom_id res chain seq x y z
N ALA A 1 11.95 22.07 -22.44
CA ALA A 1 10.57 21.67 -22.74
C ALA A 1 10.13 20.67 -21.69
N ALA A 2 8.86 20.71 -21.27
CA ALA A 2 8.34 19.70 -20.34
C ALA A 2 8.31 18.35 -21.04
N ALA A 3 8.93 17.34 -20.41
CA ALA A 3 9.02 15.97 -20.90
C ALA A 3 8.12 15.07 -20.05
N TRP A 4 6.83 15.13 -20.32
CA TRP A 4 5.83 14.37 -19.57
C TRP A 4 5.97 12.88 -19.82
N GLY A 5 6.20 12.13 -18.75
CA GLY A 5 6.40 10.68 -18.80
C GLY A 5 7.85 10.24 -18.90
N ASP A 6 8.79 11.16 -18.98
CA ASP A 6 10.21 10.82 -18.92
C ASP A 6 10.61 10.44 -17.48
N ILE A 7 11.57 9.54 -17.41
CA ILE A 7 12.16 9.09 -16.14
C ILE A 7 13.60 9.58 -16.08
N VAL A 8 13.95 10.24 -14.99
CA VAL A 8 15.34 10.63 -14.70
C VAL A 8 15.96 9.57 -13.80
N CYS A 9 17.11 9.06 -14.20
CA CYS A 9 17.83 8.06 -13.41
C CYS A 9 19.35 8.34 -13.42
N GLU A 10 19.99 7.96 -12.35
CA GLU A 10 21.44 7.88 -12.27
C GLU A 10 21.92 6.57 -12.86
N VAL A 11 22.94 6.62 -13.71
CA VAL A 11 23.53 5.45 -14.33
C VAL A 11 25.01 5.43 -13.97
N ALA A 12 25.48 4.30 -13.46
CA ALA A 12 26.88 4.12 -13.09
C ALA A 12 27.83 4.34 -14.29
N GLU A 13 29.00 4.88 -13.99
CA GLU A 13 30.04 5.12 -15.00
C GLU A 13 30.32 3.86 -15.81
N GLY A 14 30.41 4.01 -17.13
CA GLY A 14 30.64 2.91 -18.07
C GLY A 14 29.42 2.04 -18.39
N LYS A 15 28.25 2.25 -17.71
CA LYS A 15 27.04 1.43 -17.90
C LYS A 15 26.04 2.02 -18.91
N MET A 16 26.26 3.23 -19.42
CA MET A 16 25.35 3.85 -20.38
C MET A 16 25.19 3.03 -21.68
N GLY A 17 26.26 2.34 -22.13
CA GLY A 17 26.20 1.48 -23.31
C GLY A 17 25.34 0.22 -23.17
N GLU A 18 24.92 -0.13 -21.94
CA GLU A 18 24.04 -1.27 -21.66
C GLU A 18 22.54 -0.89 -21.77
N LEU A 19 22.21 0.41 -21.88
CA LEU A 19 20.84 0.88 -22.03
C LEU A 19 20.31 0.55 -23.42
N SER A 20 19.22 -0.22 -23.46
CA SER A 20 18.55 -0.61 -24.71
C SER A 20 17.42 0.34 -25.15
N ILE A 21 17.21 1.43 -24.42
CA ILE A 21 16.18 2.44 -24.67
C ILE A 21 16.81 3.77 -25.08
N PRO A 22 16.13 4.61 -25.86
CA PRO A 22 16.60 5.96 -26.14
C PRO A 22 16.75 6.78 -24.84
N TYR A 23 17.84 7.50 -24.70
CA TYR A 23 18.09 8.37 -23.55
C TYR A 23 18.79 9.65 -23.96
N THR A 24 18.72 10.65 -23.09
CA THR A 24 19.47 11.91 -23.21
C THR A 24 20.22 12.15 -21.91
N VAL A 25 21.51 12.41 -22.00
CA VAL A 25 22.31 12.81 -20.84
C VAL A 25 21.96 14.25 -20.48
N ILE A 26 21.49 14.46 -19.26
CA ILE A 26 21.08 15.79 -18.76
C ILE A 26 22.08 16.40 -17.77
N GLY A 27 22.99 15.58 -17.26
CA GLY A 27 23.99 16.03 -16.31
C GLY A 27 24.90 14.90 -15.84
N GLU A 28 25.77 15.21 -14.94
CA GLU A 28 26.70 14.30 -14.27
C GLU A 28 26.54 14.46 -12.75
N VAL A 29 26.58 13.35 -12.01
CA VAL A 29 26.56 13.39 -10.56
C VAL A 29 27.97 13.62 -10.03
N THR A 30 28.13 14.62 -9.16
CA THR A 30 29.38 14.99 -8.54
C THR A 30 29.28 14.89 -7.02
N ASP A 31 30.39 14.90 -6.33
CA ASP A 31 30.50 14.89 -4.86
C ASP A 31 30.57 16.30 -4.25
N GLN A 32 30.41 17.36 -5.06
CA GLN A 32 30.59 18.75 -4.62
C GLN A 32 29.42 19.28 -3.79
N GLY A 33 28.29 18.57 -3.73
CA GLY A 33 27.12 18.99 -2.95
C GLY A 33 26.43 20.24 -3.47
N VAL A 34 26.51 20.47 -4.78
CA VAL A 34 25.88 21.61 -5.46
C VAL A 34 25.15 21.16 -6.73
N PHE A 35 24.11 21.88 -7.09
CA PHE A 35 23.50 21.83 -8.41
C PHE A 35 24.07 22.97 -9.26
N GLU A 36 24.60 22.64 -10.41
CA GLU A 36 25.15 23.61 -11.35
C GLU A 36 24.40 23.52 -12.69
N TYR A 37 23.94 24.67 -13.17
CA TYR A 37 23.34 24.80 -14.49
C TYR A 37 23.70 26.16 -15.09
N GLY A 38 24.61 26.19 -16.05
CA GLY A 38 25.12 27.42 -16.61
C GLY A 38 25.80 28.29 -15.53
N ASN A 39 25.25 29.46 -15.26
CA ASN A 39 25.75 30.39 -14.22
C ASN A 39 24.98 30.24 -12.88
N VAL A 40 24.09 29.27 -12.77
CA VAL A 40 23.31 29.04 -11.55
C VAL A 40 24.02 28.00 -10.72
N HIS A 41 24.25 28.32 -9.45
CA HIS A 41 24.83 27.43 -8.46
C HIS A 41 23.89 27.40 -7.25
N ILE A 42 23.42 26.25 -6.86
CA ILE A 42 22.52 26.07 -5.71
C ILE A 42 23.13 24.99 -4.85
N SER A 43 23.41 25.28 -3.59
CA SER A 43 23.88 24.26 -2.66
C SER A 43 22.78 23.22 -2.37
N MET A 44 23.19 21.98 -2.02
CA MET A 44 22.24 20.94 -1.61
C MET A 44 21.40 21.39 -0.40
N ASP A 45 21.99 22.13 0.53
CA ASP A 45 21.28 22.65 1.71
C ASP A 45 20.20 23.68 1.32
N GLU A 46 20.51 24.59 0.38
CA GLU A 46 19.52 25.55 -0.13
C GLU A 46 18.39 24.84 -0.87
N ALA A 47 18.72 23.88 -1.73
CA ALA A 47 17.73 23.10 -2.46
C ALA A 47 16.84 22.30 -1.49
N LEU A 48 17.42 21.63 -0.51
CA LEU A 48 16.70 20.86 0.50
C LEU A 48 15.79 21.77 1.33
N LYS A 49 16.31 22.92 1.79
CA LYS A 49 15.51 23.89 2.55
C LYS A 49 14.35 24.46 1.73
N ALA A 50 14.57 24.75 0.46
CA ALA A 50 13.51 25.23 -0.42
C ALA A 50 12.43 24.15 -0.65
N TRP A 51 12.85 22.91 -0.83
CA TRP A 51 11.95 21.79 -1.04
C TRP A 51 11.14 21.46 0.22
N THR A 52 11.77 21.25 1.36
CA THR A 52 11.11 20.91 2.61
C THR A 52 10.33 22.08 3.20
N GLY A 53 10.79 23.32 3.01
CA GLY A 53 10.18 24.51 3.59
C GLY A 53 8.88 24.96 2.93
N THR A 54 8.57 24.51 1.73
CA THR A 54 7.41 24.99 0.97
C THR A 54 6.08 24.77 1.68
N LEU A 55 5.90 23.66 2.34
CA LEU A 55 4.67 23.29 3.04
C LEU A 55 4.83 23.30 4.57
N GLU A 56 5.99 23.70 5.10
CA GLU A 56 6.30 23.59 6.52
C GLU A 56 5.30 24.31 7.44
N ALA A 57 4.70 25.42 6.95
CA ALA A 57 3.69 26.15 7.71
C ALA A 57 2.34 25.42 7.83
N VAL A 58 2.05 24.50 6.91
CA VAL A 58 0.78 23.76 6.86
C VAL A 58 0.97 22.30 7.29
N PHE A 59 2.06 21.69 6.86
CA PHE A 59 2.45 20.33 7.17
C PHE A 59 3.90 20.33 7.69
N PRO A 60 4.11 20.66 8.96
CA PRO A 60 5.46 20.71 9.53
C PRO A 60 6.12 19.33 9.49
N THR A 61 7.40 19.31 9.09
CA THR A 61 8.20 18.07 9.02
C THR A 61 8.51 17.50 10.40
N VAL A 62 8.42 18.35 11.45
CA VAL A 62 8.57 17.94 12.84
C VAL A 62 7.32 18.35 13.60
N THR A 63 6.58 17.40 14.12
CA THR A 63 5.40 17.62 14.96
C THR A 63 5.73 17.36 16.43
N GLY A 64 5.56 18.39 17.26
CA GLY A 64 5.78 18.30 18.70
C GLY A 64 7.15 18.78 19.16
N LYS A 65 7.29 18.99 20.47
CA LYS A 65 8.59 19.29 21.09
C LYS A 65 9.49 18.08 20.86
N GLU A 66 10.69 18.32 20.36
CA GLU A 66 11.72 17.30 20.26
C GLU A 66 11.73 16.51 21.57
N LYS A 67 11.32 15.27 21.50
CA LYS A 67 11.73 14.32 22.54
C LYS A 67 13.20 14.13 22.27
N THR A 68 14.02 14.82 23.05
CA THR A 68 15.43 14.49 23.21
C THR A 68 15.49 13.10 23.85
N GLY A 69 15.29 12.11 23.06
CA GLY A 69 15.45 10.71 23.38
C GLY A 69 16.11 10.10 22.18
N GLU A 70 17.15 9.34 22.43
CA GLU A 70 17.81 8.51 21.43
C GLU A 70 16.77 7.99 20.46
N GLU A 71 16.90 8.34 19.18
CA GLU A 71 16.16 7.67 18.12
C GLU A 71 16.41 6.18 18.36
N ALA A 72 15.39 5.50 18.85
CA ALA A 72 15.45 4.06 18.91
C ALA A 72 15.68 3.60 17.46
N ARG A 73 16.92 3.37 17.11
CA ARG A 73 17.25 2.64 15.89
C ARG A 73 16.60 1.28 16.07
N VAL A 74 15.39 1.17 15.56
CA VAL A 74 14.79 -0.12 15.32
C VAL A 74 15.74 -0.81 14.34
N GLU A 75 16.53 -1.75 14.83
CA GLU A 75 17.24 -2.67 13.93
C GLU A 75 16.13 -3.40 13.17
N GLU A 76 15.82 -2.91 11.98
CA GLU A 76 14.92 -3.59 11.07
C GLU A 76 15.59 -4.92 10.71
N LYS A 77 15.17 -5.96 11.40
CA LYS A 77 15.47 -7.32 10.98
C LYS A 77 14.67 -7.57 9.71
N LEU A 78 15.27 -7.23 8.57
CA LEU A 78 14.71 -7.59 7.28
C LEU A 78 14.56 -9.12 7.26
N TYR A 79 13.31 -9.58 7.09
CA TYR A 79 13.06 -10.99 6.89
C TYR A 79 13.66 -11.39 5.55
N HIS A 80 14.61 -12.29 5.58
CA HIS A 80 15.22 -12.87 4.40
C HIS A 80 15.00 -14.39 4.43
N THR A 81 14.44 -14.92 3.38
CA THR A 81 14.29 -16.37 3.18
C THR A 81 14.52 -16.74 1.73
N ASP A 82 15.25 -17.80 1.51
CA ASP A 82 15.40 -18.44 0.19
C ASP A 82 14.27 -19.46 -0.06
N ALA A 83 13.47 -19.76 0.98
CA ALA A 83 12.34 -20.68 0.88
C ALA A 83 11.08 -19.94 0.43
N VAL A 84 10.55 -20.33 -0.71
CA VAL A 84 9.21 -19.91 -1.16
C VAL A 84 8.22 -20.93 -0.61
N TYR A 85 7.27 -20.45 0.18
CA TYR A 85 6.17 -21.30 0.65
C TYR A 85 5.32 -21.75 -0.54
N ILE A 86 5.16 -23.04 -0.69
CA ILE A 86 4.31 -23.64 -1.72
C ILE A 86 3.19 -24.38 -0.99
N CYS A 87 1.95 -23.94 -1.22
CA CYS A 87 0.78 -24.56 -0.63
C CYS A 87 0.67 -26.05 -1.01
N ASP A 88 0.49 -26.90 -0.04
CA ASP A 88 0.32 -28.35 -0.24
C ASP A 88 -1.02 -28.70 -0.88
N HIS A 89 -2.04 -27.88 -0.63
CA HIS A 89 -3.39 -28.05 -1.17
C HIS A 89 -3.63 -27.10 -2.35
N LYS A 90 -3.15 -27.49 -3.53
CA LYS A 90 -3.32 -26.68 -4.74
C LYS A 90 -4.79 -26.65 -5.19
N ILE A 91 -5.31 -25.46 -5.36
CA ILE A 91 -6.65 -25.19 -5.89
C ILE A 91 -6.49 -24.69 -7.33
N GLY A 92 -7.21 -25.28 -8.28
CA GLY A 92 -7.07 -24.94 -9.70
C GLY A 92 -7.40 -23.48 -10.01
N GLN A 93 -8.41 -22.91 -9.34
CA GLN A 93 -8.77 -21.50 -9.42
C GLN A 93 -9.18 -20.99 -8.03
N PRO A 94 -8.28 -20.31 -7.30
CA PRO A 94 -8.62 -19.75 -6.00
C PRO A 94 -9.62 -18.61 -6.14
N THR A 95 -10.52 -18.50 -5.16
CA THR A 95 -11.44 -17.37 -5.03
C THR A 95 -10.87 -16.34 -4.08
N VAL A 96 -10.82 -15.10 -4.55
CA VAL A 96 -10.42 -13.93 -3.75
C VAL A 96 -11.64 -13.10 -3.42
N PHE A 97 -11.87 -12.87 -2.15
CA PHE A 97 -12.90 -11.95 -1.68
C PHE A 97 -12.28 -10.58 -1.38
N ILE A 98 -12.82 -9.54 -1.99
CA ILE A 98 -12.42 -8.14 -1.76
C ILE A 98 -13.58 -7.39 -1.12
N PRO A 99 -13.54 -7.11 0.19
CA PRO A 99 -14.51 -6.25 0.85
C PRO A 99 -14.32 -4.80 0.40
N VAL A 100 -15.43 -4.13 0.12
CA VAL A 100 -15.45 -2.73 -0.34
C VAL A 100 -16.25 -1.91 0.64
N PHE A 101 -15.67 -0.82 1.12
CA PHE A 101 -16.28 0.13 2.04
C PHE A 101 -16.42 1.51 1.40
N PRO A 102 -17.27 2.39 1.92
CA PRO A 102 -17.29 3.78 1.47
C PRO A 102 -15.90 4.41 1.51
N GLY A 103 -15.45 4.92 0.36
CA GLY A 103 -14.11 5.49 0.19
C GLY A 103 -13.02 4.52 -0.30
N THR A 104 -13.29 3.22 -0.37
CA THR A 104 -12.41 2.27 -1.07
C THR A 104 -12.44 2.58 -2.57
N ASN A 105 -11.27 2.62 -3.22
CA ASN A 105 -11.17 2.95 -4.65
C ASN A 105 -10.10 2.15 -5.42
N CYS A 106 -9.43 1.20 -4.77
CA CYS A 106 -8.41 0.35 -5.39
C CYS A 106 -8.91 -1.08 -5.67
N GLU A 107 -10.20 -1.37 -5.49
CA GLU A 107 -10.78 -2.69 -5.69
C GLU A 107 -10.76 -3.13 -7.15
N TYR A 108 -10.91 -2.21 -8.10
CA TYR A 108 -10.86 -2.52 -9.53
C TYR A 108 -9.49 -2.98 -10.00
N ASP A 109 -8.43 -2.28 -9.60
CA ASP A 109 -7.07 -2.63 -9.98
C ASP A 109 -6.62 -3.90 -9.28
N SER A 110 -6.99 -4.07 -8.01
CA SER A 110 -6.79 -5.30 -7.27
C SER A 110 -7.50 -6.48 -7.92
N THR A 111 -8.75 -6.31 -8.34
CA THR A 111 -9.51 -7.32 -9.08
C THR A 111 -8.77 -7.75 -10.34
N LYS A 112 -8.37 -6.79 -11.18
CA LYS A 112 -7.62 -7.08 -12.41
C LYS A 112 -6.31 -7.82 -12.16
N ALA A 113 -5.59 -7.47 -11.09
CA ALA A 113 -4.33 -8.12 -10.75
C ALA A 113 -4.54 -9.61 -10.41
N PHE A 114 -5.52 -9.92 -9.57
CA PHE A 114 -5.86 -11.30 -9.21
C PHE A 114 -6.43 -12.10 -10.39
N GLU A 115 -7.27 -11.50 -11.21
CA GLU A 115 -7.82 -12.16 -12.42
C GLU A 115 -6.71 -12.48 -13.42
N ARG A 116 -5.75 -11.59 -13.64
CA ARG A 116 -4.56 -11.84 -14.48
C ARG A 116 -3.70 -12.99 -13.92
N ALA A 117 -3.69 -13.17 -12.61
CA ALA A 117 -3.02 -14.30 -11.95
C ALA A 117 -3.85 -15.61 -12.00
N GLY A 118 -5.05 -15.58 -12.62
CA GLY A 118 -5.91 -16.75 -12.80
C GLY A 118 -6.91 -17.00 -11.65
N ALA A 119 -7.02 -16.09 -10.70
CA ALA A 119 -7.99 -16.21 -9.62
C ALA A 119 -9.41 -15.79 -10.07
N LYS A 120 -10.42 -16.28 -9.34
CA LYS A 120 -11.79 -15.75 -9.41
C LYS A 120 -11.93 -14.68 -8.34
N VAL A 121 -12.37 -13.47 -8.70
CA VAL A 121 -12.56 -12.39 -7.74
C VAL A 121 -14.04 -12.14 -7.46
N VAL A 122 -14.36 -11.90 -6.21
CA VAL A 122 -15.69 -11.51 -5.74
C VAL A 122 -15.54 -10.25 -4.91
N THR A 123 -16.20 -9.17 -5.34
CA THR A 123 -16.29 -7.92 -4.59
C THR A 123 -17.68 -7.76 -4.00
N ARG A 124 -17.78 -7.21 -2.78
CA ARG A 124 -19.07 -6.86 -2.15
C ARG A 124 -18.91 -5.51 -1.45
N VAL A 125 -19.86 -4.63 -1.70
CA VAL A 125 -19.95 -3.34 -1.01
C VAL A 125 -20.65 -3.53 0.33
N PHE A 126 -20.01 -3.08 1.40
CA PHE A 126 -20.65 -3.02 2.71
C PHE A 126 -21.63 -1.86 2.76
N LYS A 127 -22.91 -2.17 2.85
CA LYS A 127 -23.99 -1.18 2.95
C LYS A 127 -24.20 -0.82 4.41
N ASN A 128 -24.27 0.48 4.71
CA ASN A 128 -24.38 1.00 6.07
C ASN A 128 -25.45 2.08 6.25
N LEU A 129 -26.40 2.18 5.30
CA LEU A 129 -27.45 3.22 5.34
C LEU A 129 -28.57 2.89 6.36
N SER A 130 -28.76 1.63 6.66
CA SER A 130 -29.76 1.18 7.63
C SER A 130 -29.24 -0.02 8.48
N PRO A 131 -29.82 -0.26 9.66
CA PRO A 131 -29.50 -1.45 10.44
C PRO A 131 -29.71 -2.78 9.67
N GLU A 132 -30.69 -2.81 8.77
CA GLU A 132 -30.93 -3.97 7.92
C GLU A 132 -29.83 -4.16 6.88
N ASP A 133 -29.37 -3.09 6.24
CA ASP A 133 -28.24 -3.14 5.31
C ASP A 133 -26.97 -3.68 5.98
N ILE A 134 -26.72 -3.26 7.22
CA ILE A 134 -25.58 -3.75 8.00
C ILE A 134 -25.69 -5.25 8.24
N ARG A 135 -26.88 -5.73 8.70
CA ARG A 135 -27.09 -7.17 8.93
C ARG A 135 -26.89 -7.98 7.66
N GLN A 136 -27.47 -7.54 6.55
CA GLN A 136 -27.32 -8.19 5.25
C GLN A 136 -25.87 -8.21 4.79
N SER A 137 -25.16 -7.11 4.94
CA SER A 137 -23.74 -7.01 4.54
C SER A 137 -22.86 -7.95 5.39
N VAL A 138 -23.12 -8.07 6.69
CA VAL A 138 -22.40 -9.02 7.56
C VAL A 138 -22.64 -10.47 7.10
N GLU A 139 -23.88 -10.83 6.79
CA GLU A 139 -24.21 -12.18 6.31
C GLU A 139 -23.62 -12.46 4.91
N GLU A 140 -23.61 -11.48 4.02
CA GLU A 140 -22.95 -11.58 2.71
C GLU A 140 -21.45 -11.78 2.87
N TYR A 141 -20.79 -10.99 3.70
CA TYR A 141 -19.35 -11.09 3.96
C TYR A 141 -19.00 -12.47 4.54
N LYS A 142 -19.74 -12.92 5.54
CA LYS A 142 -19.59 -14.27 6.08
C LYS A 142 -19.62 -15.33 4.99
N LYS A 143 -20.62 -15.29 4.09
CA LYS A 143 -20.77 -16.27 3.01
C LYS A 143 -19.62 -16.22 2.01
N GLU A 144 -19.14 -15.03 1.69
CA GLU A 144 -18.04 -14.89 0.72
C GLU A 144 -16.70 -15.29 1.34
N ILE A 145 -16.45 -14.96 2.61
CA ILE A 145 -15.24 -15.38 3.34
C ILE A 145 -15.24 -16.92 3.47
N ALA A 146 -16.39 -17.55 3.75
CA ALA A 146 -16.48 -19.00 3.87
C ALA A 146 -16.10 -19.74 2.58
N LYS A 147 -16.22 -19.11 1.41
CA LYS A 147 -15.90 -19.69 0.10
C LYS A 147 -14.52 -19.29 -0.41
N ALA A 148 -13.96 -18.20 0.11
CA ALA A 148 -12.70 -17.63 -0.35
C ALA A 148 -11.49 -18.44 0.14
N GLN A 149 -10.43 -18.43 -0.64
CA GLN A 149 -9.09 -18.85 -0.25
C GLN A 149 -8.23 -17.66 0.15
N ILE A 150 -8.57 -16.48 -0.37
CA ILE A 150 -7.84 -15.23 -0.08
C ILE A 150 -8.87 -14.15 0.26
N VAL A 151 -8.65 -13.43 1.34
CA VAL A 151 -9.33 -12.16 1.62
C VAL A 151 -8.33 -11.02 1.41
N MET A 152 -8.66 -10.07 0.54
CA MET A 152 -7.77 -8.97 0.19
C MET A 152 -8.39 -7.64 0.58
N PHE A 153 -7.70 -6.89 1.42
CA PHE A 153 -8.05 -5.53 1.80
C PHE A 153 -7.36 -4.54 0.86
N PRO A 154 -8.12 -3.87 -0.01
CA PRO A 154 -7.56 -2.91 -0.94
C PRO A 154 -7.12 -1.61 -0.24
N GLY A 155 -6.35 -0.82 -0.97
CA GLY A 155 -6.02 0.53 -0.58
C GLY A 155 -7.13 1.53 -0.84
N GLY A 156 -6.78 2.80 -0.74
CA GLY A 156 -7.68 3.93 -0.86
C GLY A 156 -7.87 4.64 0.48
N PHE A 157 -8.73 5.63 0.49
CA PHE A 157 -9.10 6.34 1.70
C PHE A 157 -10.53 5.99 2.07
N SER A 158 -10.73 5.20 3.11
CA SER A 158 -12.08 4.92 3.59
C SER A 158 -12.66 6.12 4.33
N ALA A 159 -13.97 6.34 4.19
CA ALA A 159 -14.65 7.38 4.94
C ALA A 159 -14.48 7.11 6.45
N GLY A 160 -13.96 8.06 7.20
CA GLY A 160 -13.68 7.93 8.63
C GLY A 160 -12.22 7.62 8.95
N ASP A 161 -11.32 7.65 7.97
CA ASP A 161 -9.89 7.54 8.23
C ASP A 161 -9.37 8.73 9.05
N GLU A 162 -9.86 9.93 8.78
CA GLU A 162 -9.52 11.15 9.51
C GLU A 162 -10.58 11.50 10.58
N PRO A 163 -10.18 12.21 11.66
CA PRO A 163 -8.84 12.68 12.02
C PRO A 163 -8.01 11.67 12.85
N GLU A 164 -8.57 10.55 13.26
CA GLU A 164 -8.01 9.72 14.34
C GLU A 164 -7.34 8.42 13.86
N GLY A 165 -7.10 8.27 12.58
CA GLY A 165 -6.40 7.12 12.02
C GLY A 165 -7.11 6.51 10.83
N SER A 166 -6.44 5.53 10.24
CA SER A 166 -6.84 4.89 8.99
C SER A 166 -7.58 3.57 9.21
N ALA A 167 -8.25 3.08 8.16
CA ALA A 167 -8.86 1.76 8.09
C ALA A 167 -9.97 1.47 9.11
N LYS A 168 -10.62 2.47 9.69
CA LYS A 168 -11.64 2.31 10.74
C LYS A 168 -12.81 1.42 10.33
N PHE A 169 -13.27 1.52 9.08
CA PHE A 169 -14.35 0.67 8.60
C PHE A 169 -13.95 -0.80 8.56
N PHE A 170 -12.78 -1.10 8.00
CA PHE A 170 -12.24 -2.45 8.00
C PHE A 170 -12.11 -2.99 9.42
N ALA A 171 -11.43 -2.25 10.29
CA ALA A 171 -11.21 -2.66 11.67
C ALA A 171 -12.54 -2.89 12.43
N THR A 172 -13.53 -2.02 12.25
CA THR A 172 -14.81 -2.15 12.92
C THR A 172 -15.59 -3.36 12.43
N VAL A 173 -15.68 -3.56 11.12
CA VAL A 173 -16.46 -4.67 10.53
C VAL A 173 -15.80 -6.01 10.78
N PHE A 174 -14.48 -6.10 10.65
CA PHE A 174 -13.76 -7.35 10.86
C PHE A 174 -13.58 -7.73 12.34
N ARG A 175 -13.88 -6.82 13.27
CA ARG A 175 -14.06 -7.14 14.70
C ARG A 175 -15.45 -7.67 15.04
N ASN A 176 -16.40 -7.63 14.11
CA ASN A 176 -17.71 -8.30 14.30
C ASN A 176 -17.49 -9.79 14.52
N ALA A 177 -18.10 -10.36 15.56
CA ALA A 177 -17.84 -11.74 16.00
C ALA A 177 -18.09 -12.78 14.89
N VAL A 178 -19.12 -12.57 14.07
CA VAL A 178 -19.48 -13.49 12.98
C VAL A 178 -18.44 -13.47 11.85
N ILE A 179 -17.97 -12.28 11.48
CA ILE A 179 -16.94 -12.12 10.45
C ILE A 179 -15.60 -12.61 10.95
N LYS A 180 -15.24 -12.25 12.19
CA LYS A 180 -14.01 -12.69 12.85
C LYS A 180 -13.89 -14.21 12.88
N GLU A 181 -14.96 -14.91 13.29
CA GLU A 181 -14.99 -16.38 13.31
C GLU A 181 -14.69 -16.98 11.92
N GLU A 182 -15.29 -16.44 10.87
CA GLU A 182 -15.05 -16.94 9.51
C GLU A 182 -13.62 -16.65 9.01
N VAL A 183 -13.04 -15.52 9.40
CA VAL A 183 -11.62 -15.22 9.11
C VAL A 183 -10.70 -16.18 9.88
N GLU A 184 -10.98 -16.45 11.14
CA GLU A 184 -10.22 -17.42 11.93
C GLU A 184 -10.27 -18.83 11.31
N LYS A 185 -11.43 -19.25 10.80
CA LYS A 185 -11.57 -20.52 10.06
C LYS A 185 -10.79 -20.48 8.73
N LEU A 186 -10.83 -19.36 8.02
CA LEU A 186 -10.04 -19.19 6.80
C LEU A 186 -8.56 -19.43 7.07
N LEU A 187 -8.01 -18.77 8.09
CA LEU A 187 -6.57 -18.78 8.38
C LEU A 187 -6.09 -20.06 9.07
N ASN A 188 -6.88 -20.59 10.03
CA ASN A 188 -6.42 -21.66 10.91
C ASN A 188 -6.90 -23.06 10.47
N GLU A 189 -8.00 -23.16 9.72
CA GLU A 189 -8.58 -24.44 9.34
C GLU A 189 -8.47 -24.74 7.84
N ARG A 190 -8.51 -23.69 7.01
CA ARG A 190 -8.54 -23.84 5.54
C ARG A 190 -7.24 -23.46 4.84
N ASP A 191 -6.19 -23.14 5.60
CA ASP A 191 -4.90 -22.68 5.06
C ASP A 191 -5.03 -21.50 4.08
N GLY A 192 -5.98 -20.61 4.38
CA GLY A 192 -6.24 -19.44 3.55
C GLY A 192 -5.31 -18.28 3.87
N LEU A 193 -5.41 -17.22 3.07
CA LEU A 193 -4.52 -16.07 3.15
C LEU A 193 -5.30 -14.77 3.35
N MET A 194 -4.66 -13.81 4.02
CA MET A 194 -5.08 -12.41 4.01
C MET A 194 -3.98 -11.54 3.44
N LEU A 195 -4.36 -10.59 2.59
CA LEU A 195 -3.47 -9.60 2.01
C LEU A 195 -4.04 -8.20 2.27
N GLY A 196 -3.22 -7.29 2.73
CA GLY A 196 -3.56 -5.86 2.82
C GLY A 196 -2.59 -5.01 2.02
N ILE A 197 -3.10 -4.00 1.33
CA ILE A 197 -2.28 -3.04 0.58
C ILE A 197 -2.63 -1.63 1.05
N CYS A 198 -1.63 -0.82 1.40
CA CYS A 198 -1.78 0.57 1.84
C CYS A 198 -2.77 0.68 3.03
N ASN A 199 -3.93 1.30 2.86
CA ASN A 199 -4.99 1.35 3.88
C ASN A 199 -5.40 -0.06 4.36
N GLY A 200 -5.36 -1.04 3.48
CA GLY A 200 -5.63 -2.43 3.83
C GLY A 200 -4.60 -3.05 4.79
N ILE A 201 -3.30 -2.73 4.67
CA ILE A 201 -2.29 -3.21 5.63
C ILE A 201 -2.47 -2.54 6.99
N GLN A 202 -2.85 -1.27 7.01
CA GLN A 202 -3.16 -0.54 8.24
C GLN A 202 -4.36 -1.17 8.99
N ALA A 203 -5.25 -1.83 8.26
CA ALA A 203 -6.37 -2.57 8.86
C ALA A 203 -5.96 -3.92 9.44
N LEU A 204 -4.87 -4.53 8.98
CA LEU A 204 -4.39 -5.84 9.42
C LEU A 204 -3.47 -5.76 10.65
N ILE A 205 -2.87 -4.60 10.91
CA ILE A 205 -2.03 -4.34 12.09
C ILE A 205 -2.91 -3.95 13.29
#